data_f8333652bd6e72162ff1d7a52e553ed2
#
_entry.id   f8333652bd6e72162ff1d7a52e553ed2
#
_cell.length_a   1.000
_cell.length_b   1.000
_cell.length_c   1.000
_cell.angle_alpha   90.00
_cell.angle_beta   90.00
_cell.angle_gamma   90.00
#
_symmetry.space_group_name_H-M   'P 1'
#
loop_
_entity.id
_entity.type
_entity.pdbx_description
1 polymer ?
#
loop_
_entity_poly.entity_id
_entity_poly.type
_entity_poly.pdbx_seq_one_letter_code
_entity_poly.pdbx_strand_id
1 'polypeptide(L)'
;IFSAPTESALLVRIGAVLIGFGSGLFVVGTLTAAMALAREGESGLALGAWGAVQATAAGVAIAAGGGIRDLVSSLGTQGLLGPALTDPSVGYGAVYYLEIILLFATLAAIGPLVRSTAQARPRPPAAFGLAEFPG
;
A
#
# COMPACT_ATOMS: atom_id res chain seq x y z
N ILE A 1 -0.36 -2.06 -16.33
CA ILE A 1 0.61 -1.54 -17.30
C ILE A 1 0.55 -2.37 -18.59
N PHE A 2 0.73 -3.69 -18.54
CA PHE A 2 0.70 -4.55 -19.74
C PHE A 2 -0.67 -4.78 -20.36
N SER A 3 -1.76 -4.50 -19.64
CA SER A 3 -3.13 -4.71 -20.16
C SER A 3 -3.52 -3.74 -21.27
N ALA A 4 -3.01 -2.50 -21.22
CA ALA A 4 -3.32 -1.48 -22.23
C ALA A 4 -2.78 -1.84 -23.62
N PRO A 5 -1.48 -2.20 -23.79
CA PRO A 5 -0.95 -2.56 -25.09
C PRO A 5 -1.43 -3.93 -25.63
N THR A 6 -1.91 -4.83 -24.75
CA THR A 6 -2.41 -6.15 -25.15
C THR A 6 -3.93 -6.23 -25.23
N GLU A 7 -4.65 -5.17 -24.84
CA GLU A 7 -6.11 -5.10 -24.75
C GLU A 7 -6.75 -6.31 -24.02
N SER A 8 -6.01 -6.90 -23.09
CA SER A 8 -6.37 -8.14 -22.43
C SER A 8 -7.23 -7.90 -21.18
N ALA A 9 -8.53 -8.15 -21.28
CA ALA A 9 -9.44 -8.12 -20.14
C ALA A 9 -9.03 -9.08 -19.00
N LEU A 10 -8.36 -10.19 -19.33
CA LEU A 10 -7.88 -11.15 -18.35
C LEU A 10 -6.77 -10.55 -17.48
N LEU A 11 -5.81 -9.83 -18.08
CA LEU A 11 -4.74 -9.16 -17.34
C LEU A 11 -5.30 -8.07 -16.41
N VAL A 12 -6.32 -7.33 -16.84
CA VAL A 12 -7.00 -6.34 -15.98
C VAL A 12 -7.62 -7.02 -14.76
N ARG A 13 -8.35 -8.13 -14.97
CA ARG A 13 -9.00 -8.88 -13.89
C ARG A 13 -7.98 -9.46 -12.90
N ILE A 14 -6.93 -10.08 -13.38
CA ILE A 14 -5.84 -10.61 -12.52
C ILE A 14 -5.21 -9.47 -11.73
N GLY A 15 -4.89 -8.35 -12.37
CA GLY A 15 -4.35 -7.17 -11.71
C GLY A 15 -5.27 -6.64 -10.62
N ALA A 16 -6.56 -6.53 -10.90
CA ALA A 16 -7.55 -6.06 -9.92
C ALA A 16 -7.64 -7.00 -8.69
N VAL A 17 -7.63 -8.32 -8.90
CA VAL A 17 -7.62 -9.31 -7.82
C VAL A 17 -6.36 -9.18 -6.96
N LEU A 18 -5.18 -9.06 -7.58
CA LEU A 18 -3.91 -8.93 -6.87
C LEU A 18 -3.85 -7.62 -6.07
N ILE A 19 -4.31 -6.51 -6.64
CA ILE A 19 -4.38 -5.21 -5.96
C ILE A 19 -5.34 -5.31 -4.76
N GLY A 20 -6.53 -5.88 -4.95
CA GLY A 20 -7.50 -6.07 -3.88
C GLY A 20 -6.97 -6.95 -2.74
N PHE A 21 -6.32 -8.05 -3.08
CA PHE A 21 -5.70 -8.94 -2.10
C PHE A 21 -4.57 -8.24 -1.33
N GLY A 22 -3.65 -7.57 -2.03
CA GLY A 22 -2.55 -6.83 -1.41
C GLY A 22 -3.05 -5.70 -0.50
N SER A 23 -4.05 -4.95 -0.94
CA SER A 23 -4.68 -3.89 -0.15
C SER A 23 -5.34 -4.44 1.11
N GLY A 24 -6.03 -5.58 1.01
CA GLY A 24 -6.65 -6.24 2.16
C GLY A 24 -5.60 -6.68 3.20
N LEU A 25 -4.50 -7.29 2.77
CA LEU A 25 -3.39 -7.67 3.65
C LEU A 25 -2.76 -6.44 4.33
N PHE A 26 -2.56 -5.36 3.59
CA PHE A 26 -2.01 -4.13 4.13
C PHE A 26 -2.92 -3.51 5.19
N VAL A 27 -4.22 -3.42 4.93
CA VAL A 27 -5.21 -2.90 5.87
C VAL A 27 -5.23 -3.73 7.15
N VAL A 28 -5.35 -5.05 7.05
CA VAL A 28 -5.36 -5.94 8.22
C VAL A 28 -4.05 -5.86 8.99
N GLY A 29 -2.92 -5.87 8.30
CA GLY A 29 -1.59 -5.81 8.93
C GLY A 29 -1.37 -4.49 9.69
N THR A 30 -1.70 -3.36 9.08
CA THR A 30 -1.54 -2.04 9.70
C THR A 30 -2.53 -1.80 10.83
N LEU A 31 -3.78 -2.28 10.68
CA LEU A 31 -4.78 -2.24 11.74
C LEU A 31 -4.33 -3.07 12.96
N THR A 32 -3.85 -4.29 12.73
CA THR A 32 -3.34 -5.16 13.80
C THR A 32 -2.15 -4.51 14.51
N ALA A 33 -1.24 -3.87 13.76
CA ALA A 33 -0.11 -3.14 14.32
C ALA A 33 -0.58 -1.94 15.17
N ALA A 34 -1.57 -1.18 14.69
CA ALA A 34 -2.15 -0.06 15.44
C ALA A 34 -2.79 -0.52 16.76
N MET A 35 -3.52 -1.64 16.72
CA MET A 35 -4.12 -2.22 17.92
C MET A 35 -3.09 -2.75 18.92
N ALA A 36 -1.97 -3.30 18.44
CA ALA A 36 -0.88 -3.78 19.29
C ALA A 36 -0.14 -2.63 20.02
N LEU A 37 -0.24 -1.40 19.51
CA LEU A 37 0.34 -0.20 20.14
C LEU A 37 -0.65 0.50 21.09
N ALA A 38 -1.94 0.13 21.06
CA ALA A 38 -2.95 0.70 21.92
C ALA A 38 -2.71 0.27 23.38
N ARG A 39 -2.86 1.22 24.31
CA ARG A 39 -2.88 0.92 25.75
C ARG A 39 -4.23 0.34 26.15
N GLU A 40 -4.29 -0.27 27.33
CA GLU A 40 -5.53 -0.78 27.89
C GLU A 40 -6.59 0.35 27.97
N GLY A 41 -7.76 0.11 27.36
CA GLY A 41 -8.86 1.07 27.31
C GLY A 41 -8.79 2.10 26.17
N GLU A 42 -7.68 2.21 25.41
CA GLU A 42 -7.50 3.21 24.34
C GLU A 42 -7.72 2.64 22.93
N SER A 43 -8.29 1.45 22.79
CA SER A 43 -8.52 0.79 21.50
C SER A 43 -9.33 1.64 20.52
N GLY A 44 -10.34 2.38 21.02
CA GLY A 44 -11.15 3.27 20.19
C GLY A 44 -10.35 4.45 19.63
N LEU A 45 -9.44 5.01 20.41
CA LEU A 45 -8.55 6.08 19.97
C LEU A 45 -7.57 5.59 18.91
N ALA A 46 -6.98 4.41 19.11
CA ALA A 46 -6.06 3.80 18.13
C ALA A 46 -6.75 3.51 16.80
N LEU A 47 -7.96 2.97 16.83
CA LEU A 47 -8.78 2.73 15.64
C LEU A 47 -9.16 4.04 14.93
N GLY A 48 -9.57 5.05 15.67
CA GLY A 48 -9.93 6.36 15.13
C GLY A 48 -8.73 7.05 14.47
N ALA A 49 -7.58 7.04 15.13
CA ALA A 49 -6.35 7.60 14.60
C ALA A 49 -5.88 6.86 13.34
N TRP A 50 -5.90 5.52 13.36
CA TRP A 50 -5.57 4.70 12.19
C TRP A 50 -6.50 5.01 11.01
N GLY A 51 -7.81 5.05 11.24
CA GLY A 51 -8.80 5.36 10.21
C GLY A 51 -8.64 6.76 9.63
N ALA A 52 -8.37 7.75 10.47
CA ALA A 52 -8.13 9.14 10.03
C ALA A 52 -6.89 9.24 9.14
N VAL A 53 -5.79 8.60 9.52
CA VAL A 53 -4.55 8.56 8.72
C VAL A 53 -4.79 7.88 7.39
N GLN A 54 -5.46 6.71 7.38
CA GLN A 54 -5.79 5.98 6.16
C GLN A 54 -6.65 6.80 5.19
N ALA A 55 -7.73 7.40 5.69
CA ALA A 55 -8.62 8.21 4.88
C ALA A 55 -7.92 9.45 4.30
N THR A 56 -7.11 10.13 5.13
CA THR A 56 -6.35 11.30 4.69
C THR A 56 -5.31 10.92 3.64
N ALA A 57 -4.54 9.85 3.88
CA ALA A 57 -3.54 9.38 2.93
C ALA A 57 -4.17 8.97 1.59
N ALA A 58 -5.30 8.25 1.62
CA ALA A 58 -6.03 7.86 0.43
C ALA A 58 -6.55 9.09 -0.35
N GLY A 59 -7.14 10.06 0.33
CA GLY A 59 -7.62 11.29 -0.29
C GLY A 59 -6.50 12.09 -0.95
N VAL A 60 -5.37 12.26 -0.28
CA VAL A 60 -4.19 12.94 -0.83
C VAL A 60 -3.62 12.18 -2.03
N ALA A 61 -3.51 10.85 -1.94
CA ALA A 61 -3.00 10.03 -3.03
C ALA A 61 -3.88 10.12 -4.29
N ILE A 62 -5.20 10.07 -4.13
CA ILE A 62 -6.15 10.19 -5.25
C ILE A 62 -6.03 11.59 -5.89
N ALA A 63 -6.00 12.65 -5.10
CA ALA A 63 -5.88 14.01 -5.60
C ALA A 63 -4.54 14.24 -6.32
N ALA A 64 -3.43 13.79 -5.74
CA ALA A 64 -2.10 13.90 -6.34
C ALA A 64 -2.01 13.06 -7.62
N GLY A 65 -2.48 11.82 -7.61
CA GLY A 65 -2.47 10.94 -8.79
C GLY A 65 -3.30 11.51 -9.95
N GLY A 66 -4.48 12.05 -9.66
CA GLY A 66 -5.32 12.73 -10.64
C GLY A 66 -4.63 13.96 -11.22
N GLY A 67 -4.05 14.82 -10.37
CA GLY A 67 -3.34 16.02 -10.80
C GLY A 67 -2.12 15.70 -11.69
N ILE A 68 -1.31 14.70 -11.30
CA ILE A 68 -0.16 14.26 -12.10
C ILE A 68 -0.61 13.71 -13.44
N ARG A 69 -1.64 12.86 -13.45
CA ARG A 69 -2.20 12.32 -14.69
C ARG A 69 -2.63 13.43 -15.64
N ASP A 70 -3.39 14.41 -15.15
CA ASP A 70 -3.93 15.49 -15.97
C ASP A 70 -2.82 16.40 -16.50
N LEU A 71 -1.82 16.70 -15.67
CA LEU A 71 -0.64 17.46 -16.08
C LEU A 71 0.14 16.74 -17.19
N VAL A 72 0.47 15.45 -16.99
CA VAL A 72 1.22 14.67 -17.99
C VAL A 72 0.43 14.50 -19.28
N SER A 73 -0.88 14.24 -19.19
CA SER A 73 -1.75 14.15 -20.36
C SER A 73 -1.81 15.48 -21.14
N SER A 74 -1.90 16.61 -20.45
CA SER A 74 -1.90 17.93 -21.10
C SER A 74 -0.59 18.25 -21.79
N LEU A 75 0.54 17.93 -21.17
CA LEU A 75 1.87 18.10 -21.78
C LEU A 75 2.08 17.17 -22.98
N GLY A 76 1.56 15.94 -22.90
CA GLY A 76 1.61 14.97 -23.98
C GLY A 76 0.81 15.45 -25.21
N THR A 77 -0.44 15.83 -25.01
CA THR A 77 -1.32 16.33 -26.11
C THR A 77 -0.81 17.62 -26.75
N GLN A 78 -0.07 18.45 -26.04
CA GLN A 78 0.61 19.63 -26.56
C GLN A 78 1.92 19.30 -27.31
N GLY A 79 2.32 18.02 -27.35
CA GLY A 79 3.54 17.59 -28.04
C GLY A 79 4.84 17.95 -27.29
N LEU A 80 4.75 18.50 -26.05
CA LEU A 80 5.90 18.93 -25.26
C LEU A 80 6.75 17.76 -24.75
N LEU A 81 6.16 16.56 -24.70
CA LEU A 81 6.86 15.32 -24.29
C LEU A 81 7.44 14.55 -25.49
N GLY A 82 7.34 15.10 -26.70
CA GLY A 82 7.83 14.49 -27.92
C GLY A 82 6.78 13.65 -28.65
N PRO A 83 7.02 13.34 -29.95
CA PRO A 83 6.03 12.74 -30.83
C PRO A 83 5.58 11.33 -30.43
N ALA A 84 6.39 10.62 -29.61
CA ALA A 84 6.05 9.28 -29.13
C ALA A 84 5.11 9.27 -27.91
N LEU A 85 4.89 10.42 -27.27
CA LEU A 85 4.15 10.54 -26.00
C LEU A 85 2.93 11.47 -26.13
N THR A 86 2.28 11.47 -27.29
CA THR A 86 1.10 12.29 -27.57
C THR A 86 -0.22 11.61 -27.23
N ASP A 87 -0.20 10.30 -26.93
CA ASP A 87 -1.39 9.53 -26.60
C ASP A 87 -1.92 9.90 -25.18
N PRO A 88 -3.24 10.10 -25.00
CA PRO A 88 -3.83 10.39 -23.70
C PRO A 88 -3.55 9.33 -22.61
N SER A 89 -3.21 8.10 -23.00
CA SER A 89 -2.87 7.02 -22.07
C SER A 89 -1.52 7.23 -21.34
N VAL A 90 -0.67 8.11 -21.85
CA VAL A 90 0.65 8.42 -21.27
C VAL A 90 0.52 8.94 -19.85
N GLY A 91 -0.50 9.77 -19.57
CA GLY A 91 -0.77 10.26 -18.21
C GLY A 91 -1.04 9.12 -17.21
N TYR A 92 -1.79 8.12 -17.60
CA TYR A 92 -2.02 6.94 -16.78
C TYR A 92 -0.75 6.12 -16.57
N GLY A 93 0.04 5.94 -17.64
CA GLY A 93 1.33 5.26 -17.56
C GLY A 93 2.26 5.91 -16.53
N ALA A 94 2.38 7.24 -16.58
CA ALA A 94 3.21 8.00 -15.64
C ALA A 94 2.80 7.78 -14.17
N VAL A 95 1.50 7.79 -13.88
CA VAL A 95 0.98 7.53 -12.53
C VAL A 95 1.27 6.11 -12.07
N TYR A 96 1.08 5.11 -12.93
CA TYR A 96 1.40 3.71 -12.60
C TYR A 96 2.89 3.46 -12.35
N TYR A 97 3.77 4.09 -13.12
CA TYR A 97 5.21 4.01 -12.84
C TYR A 97 5.58 4.66 -11.52
N LEU A 98 5.00 5.84 -11.23
CA LEU A 98 5.20 6.50 -9.94
C LEU A 98 4.71 5.63 -8.79
N GLU A 99 3.53 5.00 -8.92
CA GLU A 99 2.97 4.08 -7.92
C GLU A 99 3.92 2.92 -7.63
N ILE A 100 4.46 2.28 -8.67
CA ILE A 100 5.43 1.18 -8.51
C ILE A 100 6.67 1.66 -7.75
N ILE A 101 7.23 2.82 -8.09
CA ILE A 101 8.38 3.39 -7.42
C ILE A 101 8.06 3.64 -5.94
N LEU A 102 6.91 4.23 -5.64
CA LEU A 102 6.48 4.50 -4.26
C LEU A 102 6.22 3.21 -3.47
N LEU A 103 5.69 2.17 -4.09
CA LEU A 103 5.52 0.86 -3.45
C LEU A 103 6.87 0.25 -3.05
N PHE A 104 7.87 0.27 -3.94
CA PHE A 104 9.21 -0.21 -3.62
C PHE A 104 9.89 0.65 -2.57
N ALA A 105 9.74 1.97 -2.63
CA ALA A 105 10.27 2.89 -1.62
C ALA A 105 9.65 2.61 -0.24
N THR A 106 8.35 2.39 -0.18
CA THR A 106 7.63 2.04 1.05
C THR A 106 8.11 0.70 1.60
N LEU A 107 8.27 -0.32 0.74
CA LEU A 107 8.79 -1.62 1.15
C LEU A 107 10.21 -1.52 1.71
N ALA A 108 11.06 -0.72 1.08
CA ALA A 108 12.42 -0.47 1.56
C ALA A 108 12.44 0.28 2.90
N ALA A 109 11.51 1.24 3.10
CA ALA A 109 11.41 2.00 4.34
C ALA A 109 10.86 1.18 5.51
N ILE A 110 9.87 0.30 5.26
CA ILE A 110 9.23 -0.52 6.30
C ILE A 110 10.10 -1.73 6.67
N GLY A 111 10.89 -2.26 5.75
CA GLY A 111 11.70 -3.47 5.96
C GLY A 111 12.56 -3.46 7.23
N PRO A 112 13.36 -2.42 7.50
CA PRO A 112 14.15 -2.30 8.73
C PRO A 112 13.30 -2.20 10.00
N LEU A 113 12.15 -1.50 9.94
CA LEU A 113 11.23 -1.34 11.08
C LEU A 113 10.61 -2.67 11.53
N VAL A 114 10.22 -3.52 10.58
CA VAL A 114 9.67 -4.84 10.88
C VAL A 114 10.73 -5.75 11.51
N ARG A 115 11.98 -5.68 11.07
CA ARG A 115 13.09 -6.46 11.65
C ARG A 115 13.40 -6.06 13.09
N SER A 116 13.43 -4.77 13.39
CA SER A 116 13.71 -4.29 14.75
C SER A 116 12.61 -4.67 15.74
N THR A 117 11.35 -4.66 15.31
CA THR A 117 10.20 -5.07 16.16
C THR A 117 10.19 -6.58 16.42
N ALA A 118 10.63 -7.38 15.45
CA ALA A 118 10.72 -8.83 15.60
C ALA A 118 11.83 -9.25 16.60
N GLN A 119 12.92 -8.48 16.67
CA GLN A 119 14.01 -8.71 17.61
C GLN A 119 13.69 -8.23 19.04
N ALA A 120 12.82 -7.24 19.19
CA ALA A 120 12.43 -6.68 20.48
C ALA A 120 11.34 -7.50 21.21
N ARG A 121 10.72 -8.49 20.59
CA ARG A 121 9.79 -9.40 21.27
C ARG A 121 10.59 -10.40 22.12
N PRO A 122 10.48 -10.35 23.46
CA PRO A 122 10.98 -11.44 24.28
C PRO A 122 10.30 -12.73 23.82
N ARG A 123 11.08 -13.75 23.48
CA ARG A 123 10.52 -15.09 23.28
C ARG A 123 9.81 -15.46 24.57
N PRO A 124 8.48 -15.76 24.56
CA PRO A 124 7.87 -16.36 25.73
C PRO A 124 8.70 -17.61 26.05
N PRO A 125 8.99 -17.88 27.32
CA PRO A 125 9.59 -19.14 27.68
C PRO A 125 8.74 -20.25 27.08
N ALA A 126 9.38 -21.23 26.46
CA ALA A 126 8.71 -22.37 25.81
C ALA A 126 8.07 -23.25 26.88
N ALA A 127 6.97 -22.75 27.46
CA ALA A 127 6.13 -23.45 28.42
C ALA A 127 4.89 -23.99 27.73
N PHE A 128 5.10 -24.83 26.71
CA PHE A 128 4.15 -25.84 26.30
C PHE A 128 4.74 -27.19 26.68
N GLY A 129 4.90 -27.41 27.97
CA GLY A 129 5.22 -28.71 28.53
C GLY A 129 4.03 -29.21 29.32
N LEU A 130 3.66 -30.47 29.12
CA LEU A 130 2.69 -31.23 29.94
C LEU A 130 3.07 -31.31 31.43
N ALA A 131 4.08 -30.55 31.88
CA ALA A 131 4.61 -30.53 33.24
C ALA A 131 3.83 -29.61 34.23
N GLU A 132 2.80 -28.89 33.76
CA GLU A 132 1.99 -28.00 34.60
C GLU A 132 0.55 -28.48 34.83
N PHE A 133 0.28 -29.78 34.73
CA PHE A 133 -0.98 -30.30 35.25
C PHE A 133 -0.74 -30.60 36.77
N PRO A 134 -1.42 -29.87 37.69
CA PRO A 134 -1.44 -30.27 39.08
C PRO A 134 -2.14 -31.62 39.21
N GLY A 135 -1.43 -32.61 39.73
CA GLY A 135 -2.00 -33.91 40.06
C GLY A 135 -2.95 -33.82 41.24
#